data_c7fae81755f40f32c23ef69317cd606f
#
_entry.id   c7fae81755f40f32c23ef69317cd606f
#
_cell.length_a   1.000
_cell.length_b   1.000
_cell.length_c   1.000
_cell.angle_alpha   90.00
_cell.angle_beta   90.00
_cell.angle_gamma   90.00
#
_symmetry.space_group_name_H-M   'P 1'
#
loop_
_entity.id
_entity.type
_entity.pdbx_description
1 polymer ?
#
loop_
_entity_poly.entity_id
_entity_poly.type
_entity_poly.pdbx_seq_one_letter_code
_entity_poly.pdbx_strand_id
1 'polypeptide(L)'
;MSLQVEKMEKNMAKLTIEVSAEDLDKAMQNAYQKAKGRISIPGFRKGKAPRKMIEQMYGKGVFLEDAANALIPEHYSKALAECDLEIVSQPKIDVTQVEPGKPFIFTAEVATKPEVTLGDYKGLEVPKSETEVTDEEVEAEIKKEQEKNSRSITVQRV
;
A
#
# COMPACT_ATOMS: atom_id res chain seq x y z
N MET A 1 11.01 16.53 11.76
CA MET A 1 10.40 15.24 11.44
C MET A 1 10.89 14.24 12.46
N SER A 2 10.04 13.45 13.08
CA SER A 2 10.45 12.35 13.95
C SER A 2 9.93 11.05 13.34
N LEU A 3 10.74 10.00 13.40
CA LEU A 3 10.46 8.69 12.85
C LEU A 3 10.59 7.66 13.96
N GLN A 4 9.55 6.85 14.14
CA GLN A 4 9.57 5.68 15.01
C GLN A 4 9.30 4.44 14.18
N VAL A 5 10.14 3.42 14.34
CA VAL A 5 10.04 2.15 13.63
C VAL A 5 9.74 1.05 14.62
N GLU A 6 8.59 0.43 14.50
CA GLU A 6 8.19 -0.73 15.29
C GLU A 6 8.20 -1.97 14.39
N LYS A 7 9.03 -2.96 14.72
CA LYS A 7 9.00 -4.26 14.04
C LYS A 7 7.83 -5.08 14.58
N MET A 8 6.98 -5.53 13.69
CA MET A 8 5.84 -6.40 13.99
C MET A 8 6.16 -7.85 13.64
N GLU A 9 5.31 -8.77 14.07
CA GLU A 9 5.41 -10.17 13.69
C GLU A 9 5.23 -10.37 12.18
N LYS A 10 5.69 -11.49 11.64
CA LYS A 10 5.57 -11.90 10.23
C LYS A 10 6.23 -10.95 9.23
N ASN A 11 7.41 -10.41 9.57
CA ASN A 11 8.17 -9.48 8.71
C ASN A 11 7.39 -8.23 8.30
N MET A 12 6.53 -7.75 9.18
CA MET A 12 5.85 -6.47 9.04
C MET A 12 6.56 -5.41 9.88
N ALA A 13 6.58 -4.18 9.39
CA ALA A 13 7.05 -3.02 10.14
C ALA A 13 6.00 -1.92 10.10
N LYS A 14 5.84 -1.25 11.23
CA LYS A 14 4.99 -0.07 11.37
C LYS A 14 5.88 1.15 11.54
N LEU A 15 5.78 2.06 10.59
CA LEU A 15 6.49 3.33 10.60
C LEU A 15 5.53 4.40 11.11
N THR A 16 5.84 5.04 12.23
CA THR A 16 5.11 6.21 12.71
C THR A 16 5.90 7.46 12.37
N ILE A 17 5.32 8.31 11.54
CA ILE A 17 5.96 9.51 11.01
C ILE A 17 5.23 10.72 11.55
N GLU A 18 5.99 11.61 12.21
CA GLU A 18 5.50 12.86 12.75
C GLU A 18 6.07 14.02 11.94
N VAL A 19 5.19 14.83 11.40
CA VAL A 19 5.49 16.04 10.62
C VAL A 19 5.19 17.27 11.45
N SER A 20 6.06 18.27 11.40
CA SER A 20 5.87 19.49 12.19
C SER A 20 4.60 20.26 11.81
N ALA A 21 4.00 20.95 12.77
CA ALA A 21 2.83 21.80 12.53
C ALA A 21 3.13 22.91 11.50
N GLU A 22 4.37 23.40 11.43
CA GLU A 22 4.81 24.42 10.47
C GLU A 22 4.75 23.90 9.03
N ASP A 23 5.18 22.64 8.80
CA ASP A 23 5.17 22.03 7.48
C ASP A 23 3.74 21.69 7.04
N LEU A 24 2.88 21.28 8.00
CA LEU A 24 1.44 21.12 7.74
C LEU A 24 0.82 22.47 7.33
N ASP A 25 1.10 23.57 8.01
CA ASP A 25 0.59 24.89 7.65
C ASP A 25 1.08 25.37 6.27
N LYS A 26 2.34 25.12 5.93
CA LYS A 26 2.89 25.40 4.58
C LYS A 26 2.15 24.59 3.52
N ALA A 27 1.91 23.30 3.78
CA ALA A 27 1.16 22.43 2.85
C ALA A 27 -0.29 22.89 2.69
N MET A 28 -0.96 23.27 3.77
CA MET A 28 -2.30 23.86 3.72
C MET A 28 -2.33 25.16 2.94
N GLN A 29 -1.30 26.01 3.06
CA GLN A 29 -1.18 27.23 2.28
C GLN A 29 -0.99 26.94 0.79
N ASN A 30 -0.22 25.90 0.45
CA ASN A 30 -0.06 25.44 -0.92
C ASN A 30 -1.36 24.85 -1.49
N ALA A 31 -2.09 24.05 -0.70
CA ALA A 31 -3.40 23.52 -1.05
C ALA A 31 -4.41 24.67 -1.32
N TYR A 32 -4.45 25.68 -0.44
CA TYR A 32 -5.25 26.88 -0.68
C TYR A 32 -4.86 27.57 -2.00
N GLN A 33 -3.58 27.77 -2.30
CA GLN A 33 -3.16 28.43 -3.54
C GLN A 33 -3.63 27.66 -4.80
N LYS A 34 -3.61 26.34 -4.74
CA LYS A 34 -4.12 25.47 -5.83
C LYS A 34 -5.65 25.52 -5.94
N ALA A 35 -6.34 25.52 -4.81
CA ALA A 35 -7.81 25.43 -4.75
C ALA A 35 -8.54 26.79 -4.91
N LYS A 36 -7.90 27.90 -4.54
CA LYS A 36 -8.54 29.24 -4.53
C LYS A 36 -9.20 29.64 -5.84
N GLY A 37 -8.65 29.19 -6.97
CA GLY A 37 -9.18 29.48 -8.31
C GLY A 37 -10.48 28.74 -8.63
N ARG A 38 -10.79 27.66 -7.90
CA ARG A 38 -11.98 26.82 -8.09
C ARG A 38 -13.11 27.19 -7.12
N ILE A 39 -12.78 27.76 -5.97
CA ILE A 39 -13.71 28.09 -4.91
C ILE A 39 -14.32 29.47 -5.17
N SER A 40 -15.64 29.56 -5.10
CA SER A 40 -16.40 30.81 -5.22
C SER A 40 -17.07 31.11 -3.89
N ILE A 41 -16.83 32.31 -3.35
CA ILE A 41 -17.46 32.77 -2.11
C ILE A 41 -18.29 34.01 -2.44
N PRO A 42 -19.57 34.09 -1.95
CA PRO A 42 -20.38 35.31 -2.07
C PRO A 42 -19.64 36.53 -1.50
N GLY A 43 -19.62 37.61 -2.25
CA GLY A 43 -18.94 38.86 -1.86
C GLY A 43 -17.45 38.95 -2.24
N PHE A 44 -16.87 37.88 -2.77
CA PHE A 44 -15.47 37.88 -3.24
C PHE A 44 -15.35 37.47 -4.71
N ARG A 45 -14.48 38.15 -5.44
CA ARG A 45 -14.12 37.73 -6.79
C ARG A 45 -13.43 36.37 -6.73
N LYS A 46 -13.77 35.45 -7.64
CA LYS A 46 -13.17 34.13 -7.76
C LYS A 46 -11.63 34.19 -7.71
N GLY A 47 -11.03 33.40 -6.82
CA GLY A 47 -9.59 33.36 -6.60
C GLY A 47 -9.01 34.47 -5.71
N LYS A 48 -9.83 35.38 -5.17
CA LYS A 48 -9.38 36.48 -4.29
C LYS A 48 -9.89 36.36 -2.85
N ALA A 49 -10.66 35.34 -2.53
CA ALA A 49 -11.13 35.08 -1.16
C ALA A 49 -9.95 34.68 -0.25
N PRO A 50 -9.78 35.28 0.93
CA PRO A 50 -8.74 34.90 1.89
C PRO A 50 -8.96 33.46 2.43
N ARG A 51 -7.87 32.74 2.75
CA ARG A 51 -7.93 31.38 3.31
C ARG A 51 -8.88 31.29 4.51
N LYS A 52 -8.80 32.22 5.46
CA LYS A 52 -9.66 32.26 6.67
C LYS A 52 -11.16 32.30 6.34
N MET A 53 -11.56 33.02 5.29
CA MET A 53 -12.96 33.10 4.88
C MET A 53 -13.45 31.79 4.27
N ILE A 54 -12.59 31.11 3.54
CA ILE A 54 -12.91 29.76 2.99
C ILE A 54 -13.06 28.78 4.15
N GLU A 55 -12.13 28.78 5.09
CA GLU A 55 -12.17 27.91 6.28
C GLU A 55 -13.39 28.17 7.17
N GLN A 56 -13.88 29.41 7.25
CA GLN A 56 -15.13 29.73 7.97
C GLN A 56 -16.37 29.19 7.28
N MET A 57 -16.44 29.23 5.96
CA MET A 57 -17.62 28.79 5.21
C MET A 57 -17.65 27.29 4.99
N TYR A 58 -16.52 26.68 4.68
CA TYR A 58 -16.41 25.26 4.31
C TYR A 58 -15.83 24.37 5.42
N GLY A 59 -15.42 24.98 6.53
CA GLY A 59 -14.81 24.28 7.66
C GLY A 59 -13.29 24.34 7.63
N LYS A 60 -12.67 24.26 8.82
CA LYS A 60 -11.21 24.31 8.99
C LYS A 60 -10.46 23.15 8.32
N GLY A 61 -11.19 22.08 8.02
CA GLY A 61 -10.64 20.86 7.41
C GLY A 61 -10.53 20.87 5.88
N VAL A 62 -11.09 21.88 5.19
CA VAL A 62 -11.20 21.87 3.71
C VAL A 62 -9.90 21.70 2.96
N PHE A 63 -8.76 22.14 3.55
CA PHE A 63 -7.43 22.02 2.96
C PHE A 63 -6.58 20.92 3.60
N LEU A 64 -7.10 20.24 4.66
CA LEU A 64 -6.33 19.24 5.40
C LEU A 64 -6.10 17.98 4.56
N GLU A 65 -7.11 17.52 3.84
CA GLU A 65 -6.99 16.35 2.97
C GLU A 65 -5.97 16.57 1.86
N ASP A 66 -6.06 17.71 1.17
CA ASP A 66 -5.11 18.05 0.11
C ASP A 66 -3.69 18.24 0.64
N ALA A 67 -3.54 18.83 1.83
CA ALA A 67 -2.25 19.01 2.50
C ALA A 67 -1.67 17.66 2.94
N ALA A 68 -2.47 16.79 3.56
CA ALA A 68 -2.05 15.46 3.98
C ALA A 68 -1.62 14.61 2.77
N ASN A 69 -2.42 14.59 1.70
CA ASN A 69 -2.10 13.87 0.47
C ASN A 69 -0.81 14.38 -0.22
N ALA A 70 -0.46 15.64 -0.03
CA ALA A 70 0.80 16.19 -0.54
C ALA A 70 2.01 15.86 0.36
N LEU A 71 1.82 15.84 1.69
CA LEU A 71 2.90 15.60 2.66
C LEU A 71 3.26 14.13 2.81
N ILE A 72 2.27 13.23 2.73
CA ILE A 72 2.49 11.79 2.93
C ILE A 72 3.57 11.22 2.01
N PRO A 73 3.52 11.39 0.65
CA PRO A 73 4.54 10.84 -0.23
C PRO A 73 5.94 11.41 0.04
N GLU A 74 6.02 12.72 0.33
CA GLU A 74 7.29 13.40 0.57
C GLU A 74 7.97 12.91 1.85
N HIS A 75 7.21 12.88 2.95
CA HIS A 75 7.76 12.47 4.26
C HIS A 75 7.96 10.96 4.35
N TYR A 76 7.13 10.16 3.67
CA TYR A 76 7.34 8.72 3.56
C TYR A 76 8.64 8.40 2.80
N SER A 77 8.91 9.07 1.68
CA SER A 77 10.16 8.87 0.94
C SER A 77 11.40 9.26 1.77
N LYS A 78 11.32 10.33 2.56
CA LYS A 78 12.40 10.73 3.48
C LYS A 78 12.58 9.70 4.58
N ALA A 79 11.49 9.21 5.16
CA ALA A 79 11.52 8.17 6.19
C ALA A 79 12.15 6.87 5.69
N LEU A 80 11.88 6.48 4.44
CA LEU A 80 12.50 5.32 3.81
C LEU A 80 14.01 5.49 3.64
N ALA A 81 14.46 6.68 3.29
CA ALA A 81 15.90 6.98 3.13
C ALA A 81 16.66 6.96 4.48
N GLU A 82 15.97 7.21 5.59
CA GLU A 82 16.53 7.14 6.95
C GLU A 82 16.46 5.72 7.55
N CYS A 83 15.63 4.84 6.98
CA CYS A 83 15.47 3.45 7.43
C CYS A 83 16.31 2.52 6.56
N ASP A 84 17.14 1.67 7.17
CA ASP A 84 17.85 0.57 6.49
C ASP A 84 16.96 -0.66 6.24
N LEU A 85 15.66 -0.43 5.96
CA LEU A 85 14.69 -1.51 5.76
C LEU A 85 14.42 -1.72 4.27
N GLU A 86 14.62 -2.93 3.77
CA GLU A 86 14.18 -3.32 2.43
C GLU A 86 12.67 -3.60 2.44
N ILE A 87 11.89 -2.63 1.96
CA ILE A 87 10.43 -2.74 1.88
C ILE A 87 10.05 -3.39 0.55
N VAL A 88 9.20 -4.40 0.62
CA VAL A 88 8.77 -5.19 -0.54
C VAL A 88 7.30 -5.05 -0.89
N SER A 89 6.54 -4.25 -0.11
CA SER A 89 5.11 -4.03 -0.33
C SER A 89 4.75 -2.56 -0.48
N GLN A 90 3.56 -2.30 -1.01
CA GLN A 90 2.96 -0.97 -0.94
C GLN A 90 2.58 -0.66 0.51
N PRO A 91 2.82 0.58 1.00
CA PRO A 91 2.47 0.98 2.35
C PRO A 91 0.95 1.06 2.53
N LYS A 92 0.46 0.50 3.63
CA LYS A 92 -0.88 0.81 4.12
C LYS A 92 -0.78 2.00 5.04
N ILE A 93 -1.34 3.13 4.61
CA ILE A 93 -1.23 4.40 5.33
C ILE A 93 -2.50 4.65 6.12
N ASP A 94 -2.34 4.88 7.42
CA ASP A 94 -3.41 5.28 8.32
C ASP A 94 -3.03 6.62 8.99
N VAL A 95 -3.95 7.58 8.95
CA VAL A 95 -3.75 8.90 9.56
C VAL A 95 -4.25 8.87 11.00
N THR A 96 -3.33 9.04 11.94
CA THR A 96 -3.66 9.04 13.37
C THR A 96 -4.09 10.40 13.86
N GLN A 97 -3.42 11.47 13.43
CA GLN A 97 -3.72 12.83 13.86
C GLN A 97 -3.50 13.81 12.71
N VAL A 98 -4.55 14.57 12.38
CA VAL A 98 -4.50 15.68 11.42
C VAL A 98 -5.36 16.83 11.92
N GLU A 99 -4.74 17.77 12.64
CA GLU A 99 -5.42 18.94 13.17
C GLU A 99 -4.58 20.21 12.89
N PRO A 100 -5.24 21.34 12.55
CA PRO A 100 -4.53 22.61 12.36
C PRO A 100 -3.84 23.06 13.66
N GLY A 101 -2.56 23.38 13.55
CA GLY A 101 -1.74 23.84 14.70
C GLY A 101 -1.18 22.72 15.58
N LYS A 102 -1.46 21.46 15.27
CA LYS A 102 -0.83 20.30 15.90
C LYS A 102 0.07 19.57 14.90
N PRO A 103 1.04 18.76 15.38
CA PRO A 103 1.84 17.92 14.51
C PRO A 103 0.93 16.94 13.72
N PHE A 104 1.26 16.72 12.46
CA PHE A 104 0.59 15.72 11.64
C PHE A 104 1.27 14.39 11.84
N ILE A 105 0.50 13.38 12.28
CA ILE A 105 1.00 12.05 12.59
C ILE A 105 0.26 11.03 11.72
N PHE A 106 1.02 10.26 10.98
CA PHE A 106 0.49 9.13 10.21
C PHE A 106 1.36 7.89 10.39
N THR A 107 0.75 6.74 10.23
CA THR A 107 1.40 5.45 10.31
C THR A 107 1.39 4.76 8.96
N ALA A 108 2.48 4.09 8.62
CA ALA A 108 2.60 3.28 7.41
C ALA A 108 2.96 1.85 7.81
N GLU A 109 2.08 0.89 7.51
CA GLU A 109 2.35 -0.53 7.69
C GLU A 109 2.93 -1.07 6.38
N VAL A 110 4.09 -1.71 6.48
CA VAL A 110 4.86 -2.22 5.33
C VAL A 110 5.37 -3.62 5.61
N ALA A 111 5.46 -4.45 4.57
CA ALA A 111 6.16 -5.72 4.67
C ALA A 111 7.64 -5.51 4.32
N THR A 112 8.50 -6.06 5.17
CA THR A 112 9.94 -6.03 4.98
C THR A 112 10.44 -7.37 4.46
N LYS A 113 11.55 -7.35 3.74
CA LYS A 113 12.22 -8.55 3.29
C LYS A 113 12.68 -9.38 4.50
N PRO A 114 12.36 -10.68 4.55
CA PRO A 114 12.80 -11.53 5.66
C PRO A 114 14.30 -11.74 5.62
N GLU A 115 14.92 -11.79 6.81
CA GLU A 115 16.28 -12.27 6.94
C GLU A 115 16.31 -13.80 6.73
N VAL A 116 17.09 -14.25 5.77
CA VAL A 116 17.21 -15.67 5.46
C VAL A 116 18.49 -16.22 6.11
N THR A 117 18.31 -17.11 7.08
CA THR A 117 19.41 -17.90 7.62
C THR A 117 19.47 -19.23 6.88
N LEU A 118 20.61 -19.52 6.30
CA LEU A 118 20.82 -20.82 5.63
C LEU A 118 20.94 -21.91 6.70
N GLY A 119 20.11 -22.96 6.55
CA GLY A 119 20.30 -24.20 7.30
C GLY A 119 21.45 -25.06 6.74
N ASP A 120 21.59 -26.26 7.24
CA ASP A 120 22.56 -27.24 6.74
C ASP A 120 22.17 -27.71 5.33
N TYR A 121 22.77 -27.11 4.31
CA TYR A 121 22.48 -27.38 2.91
C TYR A 121 23.52 -28.26 2.22
N LYS A 122 24.63 -28.58 2.92
CA LYS A 122 25.70 -29.47 2.45
C LYS A 122 25.48 -30.88 2.98
N GLY A 123 25.59 -31.87 2.11
CA GLY A 123 25.46 -33.27 2.50
C GLY A 123 24.00 -33.76 2.62
N LEU A 124 23.04 -33.06 2.01
CA LEU A 124 21.69 -33.55 1.95
C LEU A 124 21.60 -34.80 1.07
N GLU A 125 21.22 -35.92 1.67
CA GLU A 125 20.89 -37.16 0.96
C GLU A 125 19.43 -37.13 0.56
N VAL A 126 19.17 -37.14 -0.74
CA VAL A 126 17.83 -37.21 -1.29
C VAL A 126 17.61 -38.60 -1.86
N PRO A 127 16.56 -39.35 -1.45
CA PRO A 127 16.27 -40.64 -2.03
C PRO A 127 15.98 -40.46 -3.52
N LYS A 128 16.59 -41.36 -4.33
CA LYS A 128 16.31 -41.36 -5.77
C LYS A 128 14.85 -41.69 -5.98
N SER A 129 14.15 -40.85 -6.74
CA SER A 129 12.78 -41.15 -7.13
C SER A 129 12.74 -42.42 -7.98
N GLU A 130 11.85 -43.33 -7.65
CA GLU A 130 11.58 -44.49 -8.48
C GLU A 130 10.98 -44.03 -9.81
N THR A 131 11.61 -44.46 -10.89
CA THR A 131 11.20 -44.09 -12.26
C THR A 131 10.52 -45.28 -12.96
N GLU A 132 10.13 -46.30 -12.20
CA GLU A 132 9.40 -47.41 -12.75
C GLU A 132 7.93 -47.00 -13.00
N VAL A 133 7.54 -47.07 -14.26
CA VAL A 133 6.16 -46.80 -14.68
C VAL A 133 5.37 -48.07 -14.52
N THR A 134 4.29 -48.04 -13.77
CA THR A 134 3.39 -49.17 -13.58
C THR A 134 2.42 -49.29 -14.73
N ASP A 135 1.98 -50.57 -15.01
CA ASP A 135 0.98 -50.80 -16.04
C ASP A 135 -0.33 -50.05 -15.79
N GLU A 136 -0.68 -49.85 -14.51
CA GLU A 136 -1.85 -49.05 -14.09
C GLU A 136 -1.74 -47.57 -14.49
N GLU A 137 -0.55 -46.99 -14.40
CA GLU A 137 -0.30 -45.59 -14.83
C GLU A 137 -0.39 -45.43 -16.34
N VAL A 138 0.10 -46.44 -17.09
CA VAL A 138 -0.04 -46.47 -18.55
C VAL A 138 -1.51 -46.58 -18.96
N GLU A 139 -2.28 -47.47 -18.33
CA GLU A 139 -3.74 -47.61 -18.60
C GLU A 139 -4.50 -46.33 -18.25
N ALA A 140 -4.15 -45.66 -17.13
CA ALA A 140 -4.77 -44.39 -16.74
C ALA A 140 -4.54 -43.30 -17.78
N GLU A 141 -3.33 -43.22 -18.33
CA GLU A 141 -3.00 -42.23 -19.35
C GLU A 141 -3.65 -42.49 -20.69
N ILE A 142 -3.72 -43.76 -21.09
CA ILE A 142 -4.49 -44.22 -22.27
C ILE A 142 -5.96 -43.83 -22.12
N LYS A 143 -6.53 -44.03 -20.95
CA LYS A 143 -7.93 -43.70 -20.68
C LYS A 143 -8.20 -42.21 -20.76
N LYS A 144 -7.29 -41.38 -20.25
CA LYS A 144 -7.39 -39.93 -20.39
C LYS A 144 -7.35 -39.46 -21.85
N GLU A 145 -6.45 -40.05 -22.65
CA GLU A 145 -6.39 -39.73 -24.08
C GLU A 145 -7.65 -40.23 -24.84
N GLN A 146 -8.22 -41.36 -24.45
CA GLN A 146 -9.50 -41.83 -24.99
C GLN A 146 -10.65 -40.86 -24.64
N GLU A 147 -10.74 -40.42 -23.41
CA GLU A 147 -11.76 -39.46 -22.95
C GLU A 147 -11.63 -38.12 -23.69
N LYS A 148 -10.41 -37.60 -23.84
CA LYS A 148 -10.12 -36.37 -24.55
C LYS A 148 -10.52 -36.41 -26.03
N ASN A 149 -10.39 -37.58 -26.67
CA ASN A 149 -10.73 -37.77 -28.07
C ASN A 149 -12.13 -38.35 -28.25
N SER A 150 -12.91 -38.59 -27.18
CA SER A 150 -14.26 -39.09 -27.24
C SER A 150 -15.23 -38.05 -27.80
N ARG A 151 -16.21 -38.49 -28.61
CA ARG A 151 -17.29 -37.64 -29.10
C ARG A 151 -18.60 -38.06 -28.42
N SER A 152 -19.23 -37.10 -27.77
CA SER A 152 -20.58 -37.33 -27.22
C SER A 152 -21.61 -37.24 -28.32
N ILE A 153 -22.36 -38.32 -28.55
CA ILE A 153 -23.47 -38.37 -29.52
C ILE A 153 -24.78 -38.49 -28.72
N THR A 154 -25.66 -37.51 -28.89
CA THR A 154 -26.99 -37.54 -28.29
C THR A 154 -27.86 -38.52 -29.08
N VAL A 155 -28.24 -39.62 -28.47
CA VAL A 155 -29.19 -40.59 -29.06
C VAL A 155 -30.59 -40.25 -28.54
N GLN A 156 -31.48 -39.83 -29.45
CA GLN A 156 -32.90 -39.76 -29.14
C GLN A 156 -33.46 -41.21 -29.14
N ARG A 157 -33.91 -41.67 -27.97
CA ARG A 157 -34.70 -42.89 -27.88
C ARG A 157 -36.09 -42.57 -28.41
N VAL A 158 -36.51 -43.28 -29.46
CA VAL A 158 -37.89 -43.33 -29.94
C VAL A 158 -38.70 -44.24 -29.02
#